data_065affde6afde9619f22b9c16576aa0d
#
_entry.id   065affde6afde9619f22b9c16576aa0d
#
_cell.length_a   1.000
_cell.length_b   1.000
_cell.length_c   1.000
_cell.angle_alpha   90.00
_cell.angle_beta   90.00
_cell.angle_gamma   90.00
#
_symmetry.space_group_name_H-M   'P 1'
#
loop_
_entity.id
_entity.type
_entity.pdbx_description
1 polymer ?
#
loop_
_entity_poly.entity_id
_entity_poly.type
_entity_poly.pdbx_seq_one_letter_code
_entity_poly.pdbx_strand_id
1 'polypeptide(L)'
;GALIVGSLGTIFHIGILSNVSIYFYENGILNAPKIFTDGSLSSHALVIETISSLDFGNIFLILFAIIAVVFLCTTYDSLSYILATASMKNFKDTPSKNLRVFFAVILMIQPALIMFLGGKDAFMWLLVIISVPLMFIYIFLIISIFKNAIKLRKS
;
A
#
# COMPACT_ATOMS: atom_id res chain seq x y z
N GLY A 1 16.91 1.26 8.42
CA GLY A 1 16.67 2.03 7.19
C GLY A 1 15.20 2.11 6.81
N ALA A 2 14.52 0.98 6.58
CA ALA A 2 13.15 0.95 6.04
C ALA A 2 12.11 1.66 6.94
N LEU A 3 12.19 1.51 8.26
CA LEU A 3 11.30 2.19 9.20
C LEU A 3 11.44 3.72 9.15
N ILE A 4 12.67 4.22 9.11
CA ILE A 4 12.93 5.67 9.08
C ILE A 4 12.44 6.27 7.76
N VAL A 5 12.80 5.65 6.63
CA VAL A 5 12.39 6.12 5.30
C VAL A 5 10.88 6.06 5.12
N GLY A 6 10.24 4.96 5.56
CA GLY A 6 8.80 4.81 5.52
C GLY A 6 8.07 5.84 6.38
N SER A 7 8.52 6.06 7.62
CA SER A 7 7.91 7.06 8.51
C SER A 7 8.08 8.48 7.97
N LEU A 8 9.26 8.86 7.50
CA LEU A 8 9.50 10.16 6.88
C LEU A 8 8.66 10.36 5.63
N GLY A 9 8.57 9.35 4.75
CA GLY A 9 7.73 9.39 3.56
C GLY A 9 6.25 9.59 3.89
N THR A 10 5.76 8.90 4.91
CA THR A 10 4.36 9.04 5.37
C THR A 10 4.09 10.43 5.94
N ILE A 11 4.98 10.95 6.81
CA ILE A 11 4.85 12.29 7.39
C ILE A 11 4.86 13.35 6.29
N PHE A 12 5.75 13.21 5.32
CA PHE A 12 5.88 14.15 4.21
C PHE A 12 4.63 14.12 3.31
N HIS A 13 4.14 12.92 2.99
CA HIS A 13 2.94 12.74 2.18
C HIS A 13 1.69 13.34 2.86
N ILE A 14 1.45 12.99 4.12
CA ILE A 14 0.33 13.52 4.90
C ILE A 14 0.49 15.05 5.08
N GLY A 15 1.68 15.52 5.41
CA GLY A 15 1.96 16.93 5.61
C GLY A 15 1.65 17.78 4.37
N ILE A 16 2.09 17.36 3.20
CA ILE A 16 1.87 18.09 1.96
C ILE A 16 0.40 18.04 1.54
N LEU A 17 -0.18 16.84 1.40
CA LEU A 17 -1.56 16.71 0.89
C LEU A 17 -2.58 17.32 1.83
N SER A 18 -2.39 17.17 3.16
CA SER A 18 -3.31 17.78 4.12
C SER A 18 -3.24 19.29 4.09
N ASN A 19 -2.04 19.89 4.02
CA ASN A 19 -1.91 21.34 3.95
C ASN A 19 -2.49 21.92 2.65
N VAL A 20 -2.30 21.26 1.51
CA VAL A 20 -2.93 21.65 0.25
C VAL A 20 -4.45 21.57 0.35
N SER A 21 -4.99 20.50 0.93
CA SER A 21 -6.44 20.34 1.13
C SER A 21 -7.03 21.40 2.07
N ILE A 22 -6.32 21.75 3.14
CA ILE A 22 -6.71 22.84 4.06
C ILE A 22 -6.70 24.18 3.34
N TYR A 23 -5.65 24.48 2.60
CA TYR A 23 -5.53 25.70 1.80
C TYR A 23 -6.71 25.83 0.83
N PHE A 24 -7.07 24.77 0.11
CA PHE A 24 -8.22 24.78 -0.80
C PHE A 24 -9.55 24.97 -0.07
N TYR A 25 -9.69 24.42 1.12
CA TYR A 25 -10.87 24.62 1.94
C TYR A 25 -11.00 26.09 2.40
N GLU A 26 -9.93 26.68 2.91
CA GLU A 26 -9.93 28.07 3.40
C GLU A 26 -10.16 29.10 2.27
N ASN A 27 -9.67 28.80 1.06
CA ASN A 27 -9.87 29.66 -0.10
C ASN A 27 -11.15 29.36 -0.89
N GLY A 28 -11.99 28.44 -0.42
CA GLY A 28 -13.25 28.10 -1.08
C GLY A 28 -13.10 27.37 -2.42
N ILE A 29 -11.91 26.85 -2.74
CA ILE A 29 -11.61 26.14 -3.99
C ILE A 29 -12.23 24.74 -3.96
N LEU A 30 -12.04 24.01 -2.85
CA LEU A 30 -12.53 22.65 -2.69
C LEU A 30 -12.94 22.38 -1.23
N ASN A 31 -14.19 22.02 -0.99
CA ASN A 31 -14.66 21.65 0.34
C ASN A 31 -14.56 20.13 0.58
N ALA A 32 -13.32 19.65 0.72
CA ALA A 32 -13.02 18.24 0.91
C ALA A 32 -13.76 17.60 2.11
N PRO A 33 -13.86 18.22 3.30
CA PRO A 33 -14.61 17.68 4.42
C PRO A 33 -16.10 17.45 4.10
N LYS A 34 -16.75 18.39 3.46
CA LYS A 34 -18.17 18.28 3.08
C LYS A 34 -18.38 17.19 2.03
N ILE A 35 -17.56 17.16 1.00
CA ILE A 35 -17.60 16.15 -0.06
C ILE A 35 -17.44 14.75 0.50
N PHE A 36 -16.55 14.59 1.50
CA PHE A 36 -16.31 13.31 2.16
C PHE A 36 -17.49 12.89 3.07
N THR A 37 -18.05 13.82 3.84
CA THR A 37 -19.18 13.52 4.74
C THR A 37 -20.49 13.28 4.00
N ASP A 38 -20.73 14.00 2.91
CA ASP A 38 -21.93 13.82 2.07
C ASP A 38 -21.85 12.58 1.18
N GLY A 39 -20.69 11.91 1.13
CA GLY A 39 -20.49 10.72 0.31
C GLY A 39 -20.59 10.97 -1.20
N SER A 40 -20.54 12.23 -1.63
CA SER A 40 -20.69 12.62 -3.05
C SER A 40 -19.54 12.12 -3.92
N LEU A 41 -18.34 11.96 -3.34
CA LEU A 41 -17.17 11.38 -4.00
C LEU A 41 -16.53 10.31 -3.12
N SER A 42 -15.97 9.28 -3.76
CA SER A 42 -15.13 8.32 -3.05
C SER A 42 -13.82 8.98 -2.60
N SER A 43 -13.18 8.43 -1.56
CA SER A 43 -11.89 8.94 -1.05
C SER A 43 -10.82 9.05 -2.16
N HIS A 44 -10.85 8.14 -3.15
CA HIS A 44 -9.91 8.17 -4.26
C HIS A 44 -10.23 9.29 -5.27
N ALA A 45 -11.50 9.51 -5.54
CA ALA A 45 -11.94 10.60 -6.41
C ALA A 45 -11.62 11.96 -5.79
N LEU A 46 -11.70 12.09 -4.46
CA LEU A 46 -11.32 13.30 -3.76
C LEU A 46 -9.83 13.64 -3.91
N VAL A 47 -8.94 12.62 -3.90
CA VAL A 47 -7.50 12.85 -4.17
C VAL A 47 -7.28 13.36 -5.59
N ILE A 48 -7.97 12.78 -6.57
CA ILE A 48 -7.90 13.22 -7.97
C ILE A 48 -8.39 14.67 -8.09
N GLU A 49 -9.52 15.00 -7.46
CA GLU A 49 -10.08 16.36 -7.47
C GLU A 49 -9.13 17.36 -6.81
N THR A 50 -8.52 17.00 -5.69
CA THR A 50 -7.51 17.85 -5.03
C THR A 50 -6.30 18.11 -5.93
N ILE A 51 -5.80 17.10 -6.65
CA ILE A 51 -4.68 17.28 -7.56
C ILE A 51 -5.09 18.10 -8.79
N SER A 52 -6.30 17.86 -9.33
CA SER A 52 -6.80 18.59 -10.51
C SER A 52 -7.06 20.07 -10.22
N SER A 53 -7.32 20.43 -8.97
CA SER A 53 -7.53 21.82 -8.53
C SER A 53 -6.23 22.62 -8.38
N LEU A 54 -5.07 21.99 -8.54
CA LEU A 54 -3.78 22.70 -8.58
C LEU A 54 -3.55 23.40 -9.92
N ASP A 55 -2.75 24.47 -9.91
CA ASP A 55 -2.20 25.03 -11.14
C ASP A 55 -1.44 23.94 -11.88
N PHE A 56 -1.76 23.73 -13.16
CA PHE A 56 -1.26 22.59 -13.96
C PHE A 56 -1.72 21.20 -13.49
N GLY A 57 -2.88 21.08 -12.82
CA GLY A 57 -3.41 19.84 -12.23
C GLY A 57 -3.41 18.65 -13.18
N ASN A 58 -3.70 18.84 -14.47
CA ASN A 58 -3.66 17.77 -15.47
C ASN A 58 -2.26 17.15 -15.65
N ILE A 59 -1.20 17.97 -15.58
CA ILE A 59 0.18 17.49 -15.67
C ILE A 59 0.52 16.68 -14.43
N PHE A 60 0.13 17.18 -13.24
CA PHE A 60 0.32 16.45 -11.99
C PHE A 60 -0.47 15.16 -11.92
N LEU A 61 -1.69 15.08 -12.50
CA LEU A 61 -2.45 13.85 -12.59
C LEU A 61 -1.76 12.79 -13.46
N ILE A 62 -1.21 13.19 -14.61
CA ILE A 62 -0.46 12.27 -15.46
C ILE A 62 0.79 11.76 -14.74
N LEU A 63 1.54 12.64 -14.09
CA LEU A 63 2.71 12.27 -13.30
C LEU A 63 2.34 11.34 -12.15
N PHE A 64 1.27 11.64 -11.44
CA PHE A 64 0.74 10.80 -10.37
C PHE A 64 0.36 9.40 -10.88
N ALA A 65 -0.31 9.30 -12.03
CA ALA A 65 -0.67 8.03 -12.64
C ALA A 65 0.58 7.20 -13.01
N ILE A 66 1.60 7.83 -13.58
CA ILE A 66 2.87 7.16 -13.92
C ILE A 66 3.54 6.62 -12.65
N ILE A 67 3.66 7.47 -11.62
CA ILE A 67 4.26 7.07 -10.32
C ILE A 67 3.47 5.92 -9.70
N ALA A 68 2.14 5.97 -9.71
CA ALA A 68 1.29 4.90 -9.18
C ALA A 68 1.52 3.57 -9.91
N VAL A 69 1.62 3.58 -11.24
CA VAL A 69 1.91 2.37 -12.03
C VAL A 69 3.30 1.81 -11.69
N VAL A 70 4.33 2.64 -11.64
CA VAL A 70 5.69 2.22 -11.27
C VAL A 70 5.72 1.62 -9.86
N PHE A 71 5.02 2.26 -8.91
CA PHE A 71 4.92 1.77 -7.54
C PHE A 71 4.23 0.41 -7.46
N LEU A 72 3.13 0.22 -8.17
CA LEU A 72 2.43 -1.06 -8.26
C LEU A 72 3.33 -2.15 -8.87
N CYS A 73 4.00 -1.86 -9.98
CA CYS A 73 4.91 -2.81 -10.63
C CYS A 73 6.03 -3.27 -9.69
N THR A 74 6.68 -2.35 -8.98
CA THR A 74 7.76 -2.69 -8.04
C THR A 74 7.25 -3.49 -6.85
N THR A 75 6.06 -3.18 -6.34
CA THR A 75 5.42 -3.90 -5.25
C THR A 75 5.09 -5.34 -5.66
N TYR A 76 4.44 -5.53 -6.80
CA TYR A 76 4.08 -6.86 -7.30
C TYR A 76 5.30 -7.70 -7.67
N ASP A 77 6.36 -7.11 -8.22
CA ASP A 77 7.61 -7.83 -8.48
C ASP A 77 8.22 -8.35 -7.18
N SER A 78 8.31 -7.51 -6.16
CA SER A 78 8.85 -7.90 -4.85
C SER A 78 8.02 -8.98 -4.17
N LEU A 79 6.69 -8.84 -4.17
CA LEU A 79 5.78 -9.83 -3.57
C LEU A 79 5.83 -11.17 -4.32
N SER A 80 5.87 -11.15 -5.65
CA SER A 80 5.97 -12.37 -6.46
C SER A 80 7.28 -13.11 -6.19
N TYR A 81 8.39 -12.37 -6.00
CA TYR A 81 9.67 -12.95 -5.63
C TYR A 81 9.64 -13.63 -4.26
N ILE A 82 9.05 -12.95 -3.26
CA ILE A 82 8.93 -13.49 -1.89
C ILE A 82 8.09 -14.77 -1.89
N LEU A 83 6.93 -14.77 -2.55
CA LEU A 83 6.04 -15.93 -2.64
C LEU A 83 6.70 -17.09 -3.40
N ALA A 84 7.38 -16.80 -4.50
CA ALA A 84 8.12 -17.79 -5.25
C ALA A 84 9.23 -18.42 -4.39
N THR A 85 10.00 -17.62 -3.65
CA THR A 85 11.06 -18.11 -2.76
C THR A 85 10.47 -18.95 -1.63
N ALA A 86 9.38 -18.50 -1.00
CA ALA A 86 8.71 -19.24 0.08
C ALA A 86 8.14 -20.59 -0.37
N SER A 87 7.86 -20.77 -1.67
CA SER A 87 7.34 -22.01 -2.25
C SER A 87 8.43 -23.02 -2.60
N MET A 88 9.72 -22.66 -2.48
CA MET A 88 10.83 -23.55 -2.78
C MET A 88 11.30 -24.35 -1.56
N LYS A 89 11.79 -25.56 -1.79
CA LYS A 89 12.38 -26.39 -0.72
C LYS A 89 13.69 -25.81 -0.18
N ASN A 90 14.49 -25.20 -1.05
CA ASN A 90 15.78 -24.59 -0.72
C ASN A 90 15.68 -23.07 -0.84
N PHE A 91 15.72 -22.37 0.28
CA PHE A 91 15.70 -20.89 0.32
C PHE A 91 16.99 -20.24 -0.19
N LYS A 92 18.04 -21.02 -0.48
CA LYS A 92 19.33 -20.51 -0.99
C LYS A 92 19.32 -20.30 -2.50
N ASP A 93 18.39 -20.92 -3.21
CA ASP A 93 18.31 -20.84 -4.66
C ASP A 93 17.44 -19.65 -5.08
N THR A 94 17.76 -19.05 -6.22
CA THR A 94 16.92 -17.99 -6.79
C THR A 94 15.68 -18.62 -7.45
N PRO A 95 14.48 -18.10 -7.22
CA PRO A 95 13.27 -18.65 -7.82
C PRO A 95 13.28 -18.54 -9.33
N SER A 96 12.80 -19.57 -10.01
CA SER A 96 12.70 -19.58 -11.46
C SER A 96 11.77 -18.45 -11.97
N LYS A 97 12.07 -17.92 -13.15
CA LYS A 97 11.28 -16.87 -13.78
C LYS A 97 9.81 -17.25 -13.92
N ASN A 98 9.54 -18.49 -14.29
CA ASN A 98 8.17 -18.99 -14.49
C ASN A 98 7.37 -19.01 -13.18
N LEU A 99 7.99 -19.38 -12.06
CA LEU A 99 7.37 -19.39 -10.74
C LEU A 99 7.04 -17.96 -10.27
N ARG A 100 7.95 -17.00 -10.53
CA ARG A 100 7.68 -15.58 -10.23
C ARG A 100 6.52 -15.03 -11.06
N VAL A 101 6.49 -15.31 -12.36
CA VAL A 101 5.39 -14.89 -13.24
C VAL A 101 4.07 -15.51 -12.80
N PHE A 102 4.05 -16.78 -12.42
CA PHE A 102 2.87 -17.45 -11.88
C PHE A 102 2.29 -16.71 -10.66
N PHE A 103 3.12 -16.40 -9.67
CA PHE A 103 2.67 -15.65 -8.49
C PHE A 103 2.30 -14.21 -8.82
N ALA A 104 2.99 -13.54 -9.74
CA ALA A 104 2.62 -12.20 -10.19
C ALA A 104 1.21 -12.17 -10.80
N VAL A 105 0.87 -13.16 -11.63
CA VAL A 105 -0.48 -13.28 -12.24
C VAL A 105 -1.53 -13.52 -11.16
N ILE A 106 -1.29 -14.40 -10.20
CA ILE A 106 -2.22 -14.64 -9.07
C ILE A 106 -2.46 -13.36 -8.28
N LEU A 107 -1.38 -12.63 -7.95
CA LEU A 107 -1.47 -11.36 -7.22
C LEU A 107 -2.25 -10.28 -7.99
N MET A 108 -2.16 -10.26 -9.33
CA MET A 108 -2.93 -9.32 -10.16
C MET A 108 -4.43 -9.69 -10.24
N ILE A 109 -4.73 -10.98 -10.33
CA ILE A 109 -6.12 -11.47 -10.45
C ILE A 109 -6.89 -11.22 -9.16
N GLN A 110 -6.26 -11.38 -7.99
CA GLN A 110 -6.91 -11.29 -6.69
C GLN A 110 -7.64 -9.95 -6.45
N PRO A 111 -7.01 -8.76 -6.57
CA PRO A 111 -7.72 -7.50 -6.38
C PRO A 111 -8.77 -7.24 -7.48
N ALA A 112 -8.53 -7.69 -8.71
CA ALA A 112 -9.50 -7.58 -9.78
C ALA A 112 -10.78 -8.37 -9.44
N LEU A 113 -10.67 -9.62 -9.01
CA LEU A 113 -11.81 -10.44 -8.59
C LEU A 113 -12.58 -9.80 -7.43
N ILE A 114 -11.89 -9.26 -6.44
CA ILE A 114 -12.53 -8.62 -5.28
C ILE A 114 -13.31 -7.38 -5.71
N MET A 115 -12.77 -6.58 -6.62
CA MET A 115 -13.49 -5.42 -7.17
C MET A 115 -14.76 -5.83 -7.93
N PHE A 116 -14.73 -6.94 -8.66
CA PHE A 116 -15.91 -7.44 -9.38
C PHE A 116 -16.96 -8.05 -8.44
N LEU A 117 -16.56 -8.71 -7.35
CA LEU A 117 -17.46 -9.46 -6.47
C LEU A 117 -18.11 -8.60 -5.37
N GLY A 118 -17.47 -7.57 -4.90
CA GLY A 118 -17.99 -6.81 -3.77
C GLY A 118 -17.43 -5.41 -3.59
N GLY A 119 -16.58 -4.98 -4.52
CA GLY A 119 -15.98 -3.68 -4.48
C GLY A 119 -15.04 -3.45 -3.28
N LYS A 120 -14.79 -2.17 -2.99
CA LYS A 120 -13.86 -1.73 -1.95
C LYS A 120 -14.22 -2.24 -0.55
N ASP A 121 -15.50 -2.28 -0.22
CA ASP A 121 -15.93 -2.62 1.14
C ASP A 121 -15.70 -4.10 1.45
N ALA A 122 -15.96 -4.99 0.51
CA ALA A 122 -15.66 -6.41 0.65
C ALA A 122 -14.15 -6.64 0.85
N PHE A 123 -13.31 -5.90 0.13
CA PHE A 123 -11.86 -5.95 0.29
C PHE A 123 -11.40 -5.49 1.68
N MET A 124 -11.95 -4.39 2.18
CA MET A 124 -11.63 -3.87 3.51
C MET A 124 -12.01 -4.86 4.61
N TRP A 125 -13.20 -5.46 4.53
CA TRP A 125 -13.62 -6.50 5.49
C TRP A 125 -12.71 -7.72 5.46
N LEU A 126 -12.31 -8.17 4.27
CA LEU A 126 -11.38 -9.28 4.13
C LEU A 126 -10.02 -8.97 4.77
N LEU A 127 -9.47 -7.76 4.59
CA LEU A 127 -8.22 -7.34 5.23
C LEU A 127 -8.34 -7.34 6.78
N VAL A 128 -9.46 -6.88 7.32
CA VAL A 128 -9.70 -6.89 8.77
C VAL A 128 -9.71 -8.33 9.30
N ILE A 129 -10.42 -9.24 8.62
CA ILE A 129 -10.48 -10.66 9.03
C ILE A 129 -9.08 -11.30 9.01
N ILE A 130 -8.28 -11.07 7.96
CA ILE A 130 -6.93 -11.62 7.84
C ILE A 130 -5.96 -10.99 8.84
N SER A 131 -6.15 -9.75 9.23
CA SER A 131 -5.26 -9.05 10.17
C SER A 131 -5.23 -9.70 11.56
N VAL A 132 -6.33 -10.30 12.01
CA VAL A 132 -6.42 -10.95 13.34
C VAL A 132 -5.43 -12.12 13.48
N PRO A 133 -5.42 -13.15 12.62
CA PRO A 133 -4.42 -14.22 12.72
C PRO A 133 -3.00 -13.72 12.48
N LEU A 134 -2.79 -12.71 11.61
CA LEU A 134 -1.47 -12.12 11.38
C LEU A 134 -0.91 -11.46 12.64
N MET A 135 -1.74 -10.83 13.46
CA MET A 135 -1.31 -10.22 14.72
C MET A 135 -0.61 -11.26 15.63
N PHE A 136 -1.16 -12.46 15.76
CA PHE A 136 -0.54 -13.53 16.54
C PHE A 136 0.81 -13.97 15.94
N ILE A 137 0.89 -14.09 14.63
CA ILE A 137 2.14 -14.45 13.94
C ILE A 137 3.23 -13.38 14.23
N TYR A 138 2.90 -12.10 14.18
CA TYR A 138 3.84 -11.02 14.48
C TYR A 138 4.31 -11.06 15.95
N ILE A 139 3.42 -11.35 16.91
CA ILE A 139 3.81 -11.50 18.31
C ILE A 139 4.84 -12.65 18.47
N PHE A 140 4.60 -13.81 17.85
CA PHE A 140 5.55 -14.92 17.88
C PHE A 140 6.88 -14.59 17.22
N LEU A 141 6.87 -13.86 16.11
CA LEU A 141 8.10 -13.40 15.44
C LEU A 141 8.90 -12.45 16.34
N ILE A 142 8.26 -11.50 16.99
CA ILE A 142 8.91 -10.58 17.92
C ILE A 142 9.57 -11.36 19.05
N ILE A 143 8.85 -12.28 19.69
CA ILE A 143 9.38 -13.13 20.77
C ILE A 143 10.58 -13.94 20.27
N SER A 144 10.51 -14.51 19.09
CA SER A 144 11.59 -15.29 18.48
C SER A 144 12.85 -14.44 18.24
N ILE A 145 12.68 -13.22 17.69
CA ILE A 145 13.77 -12.29 17.46
C ILE A 145 14.46 -11.91 18.79
N PHE A 146 13.68 -11.56 19.81
CA PHE A 146 14.22 -11.25 21.14
C PHE A 146 14.99 -12.43 21.76
N LYS A 147 14.44 -13.65 21.70
CA LYS A 147 15.15 -14.84 22.17
C LYS A 147 16.48 -15.05 21.46
N ASN A 148 16.50 -14.90 20.14
CA ASN A 148 17.73 -15.08 19.35
C ASN A 148 18.75 -13.96 19.65
N ALA A 149 18.33 -12.72 19.80
CA ALA A 149 19.19 -11.61 20.16
C ALA A 149 19.85 -11.81 21.54
N ILE A 150 19.10 -12.29 22.53
CA ILE A 150 19.64 -12.60 23.88
C ILE A 150 20.64 -13.76 23.79
N LYS A 151 20.38 -14.78 22.99
CA LYS A 151 21.29 -15.92 22.80
C LYS A 151 22.62 -15.51 22.17
N LEU A 152 22.57 -14.65 21.15
CA LEU A 152 23.78 -14.13 20.49
C LEU A 152 24.63 -13.23 21.41
N ARG A 153 23.99 -12.52 22.35
CA ARG A 153 24.72 -11.69 23.35
C ARG A 153 25.45 -12.52 24.41
N LYS A 154 25.02 -13.77 24.63
CA LYS A 154 25.62 -14.67 25.64
C LYS A 154 26.71 -15.59 25.06
N SER A 155 26.86 -15.63 23.74
CA SER A 155 27.92 -16.34 23.02
C SER A 155 29.08 -15.40 22.71
#